data_b6804c61a97ac4494d7c38dbbdbb4460
#
_entry.id   b6804c61a97ac4494d7c38dbbdbb4460
#
_cell.length_a   1.000
_cell.length_b   1.000
_cell.length_c   1.000
_cell.angle_alpha   90.00
_cell.angle_beta   90.00
_cell.angle_gamma   90.00
#
_symmetry.space_group_name_H-M   'P 1'
#
loop_
_entity.id
_entity.type
_entity.pdbx_description
1 polymer ?
#
loop_
_entity_poly.entity_id
_entity_poly.type
_entity_poly.pdbx_seq_one_letter_code
_entity_poly.pdbx_strand_id
1 'polypeptide(L)'
;MKKYIKISNYAPCVNRLSLEKLGFSSKRNDPDSIGQFGSGIKYAPIAALRLGLDFIFTGTDDDGDYILKYKSQVQNGINCIVYDYGDYTENSSFTLEAGIMSWDNEFQIYREAVSNAKDGEFWKRSIVNKITNEKDTFSVFISASPAMMEIYNNHDMYFCSDDSKIFTYNGTSLLEKNSNDFRIFCKTVLVHHNKEVKSIFDYEINTASLNEDRNIKNLYSSEYDIIGTFAKLKDTKIQEKILKCALSDNSYYEFRDIDAHRWDIYAFDNSWAETFYSMFPKNSVIVSPRLQTLDNINYTIKEYGFNPVNINTASLYKLLELSGVETAVSKLGKKIEFNLEDDISKYPKLIEAIKIAESFEPGLKQMKLPIIVFVSSTNNEVLGQTINLGEDDCQILIEKNHAINSDIASLIGTIIHEYDHYSSEVTDSDYRSFRDLADKRIGNLFYSLYNESIGEFHNGQIKFKTTDIVKLKTLNYIIEYCNVIGAHIAKFGELEYILNIPNRITQESGVLSITENGDELYVNINQQGTIERMRN
;
A
#
# COMPACT_ATOMS: atom_id res chain seq x y z
N MET A 1 -37.63 -24.03 -26.99
CA MET A 1 -36.42 -24.86 -26.98
C MET A 1 -35.46 -24.31 -25.95
N LYS A 2 -34.83 -25.18 -25.18
CA LYS A 2 -33.80 -24.77 -24.21
C LYS A 2 -32.57 -24.33 -24.99
N LYS A 3 -32.00 -23.18 -24.63
CA LYS A 3 -30.78 -22.66 -25.24
C LYS A 3 -29.59 -22.91 -24.30
N TYR A 4 -28.44 -23.13 -24.89
CA TYR A 4 -27.18 -23.33 -24.17
C TYR A 4 -26.10 -22.40 -24.72
N ILE A 5 -25.23 -21.94 -23.86
CA ILE A 5 -23.95 -21.39 -24.23
C ILE A 5 -23.00 -22.59 -24.36
N LYS A 6 -22.46 -22.79 -25.57
CA LYS A 6 -21.41 -23.76 -25.86
C LYS A 6 -20.07 -23.08 -25.80
N ILE A 7 -19.15 -23.61 -25.01
CA ILE A 7 -17.76 -23.23 -24.92
C ILE A 7 -16.93 -24.45 -25.29
N SER A 8 -16.04 -24.33 -26.25
CA SER A 8 -15.33 -25.48 -26.79
C SER A 8 -13.90 -25.16 -27.19
N ASN A 9 -13.05 -26.18 -27.24
CA ASN A 9 -11.69 -26.11 -27.76
C ASN A 9 -11.33 -27.42 -28.50
N TYR A 10 -10.28 -27.37 -29.31
CA TYR A 10 -9.74 -28.58 -29.90
C TYR A 10 -9.09 -29.43 -28.82
N ALA A 11 -9.56 -30.64 -28.68
CA ALA A 11 -9.04 -31.63 -27.75
C ALA A 11 -9.54 -33.05 -28.19
N PRO A 12 -8.74 -33.79 -28.95
CA PRO A 12 -9.16 -35.06 -29.54
C PRO A 12 -9.38 -36.18 -28.52
N CYS A 13 -8.77 -36.06 -27.34
CA CYS A 13 -8.95 -36.99 -26.24
C CYS A 13 -8.94 -36.25 -24.90
N VAL A 14 -10.05 -36.30 -24.17
CA VAL A 14 -10.16 -35.79 -22.80
C VAL A 14 -10.71 -36.88 -21.91
N ASN A 15 -9.86 -37.48 -21.09
CA ASN A 15 -10.24 -38.54 -20.20
C ASN A 15 -11.31 -38.07 -19.20
N ARG A 16 -12.51 -38.71 -19.21
CA ARG A 16 -13.64 -38.35 -18.34
C ARG A 16 -13.30 -38.39 -16.85
N LEU A 17 -12.37 -39.25 -16.42
CA LEU A 17 -11.89 -39.30 -15.04
C LEU A 17 -11.26 -37.97 -14.60
N SER A 18 -10.70 -37.19 -15.54
CA SER A 18 -10.18 -35.88 -15.25
C SER A 18 -11.26 -34.86 -14.86
N LEU A 19 -12.50 -35.09 -15.22
CA LEU A 19 -13.66 -34.28 -14.87
C LEU A 19 -14.32 -34.75 -13.56
N GLU A 20 -14.12 -35.99 -13.17
CA GLU A 20 -14.74 -36.59 -12.00
C GLU A 20 -13.92 -36.53 -10.73
N LYS A 21 -12.59 -36.61 -10.84
CA LYS A 21 -11.70 -36.77 -9.68
C LYS A 21 -11.03 -35.47 -9.29
N LEU A 22 -11.26 -35.03 -8.04
CA LEU A 22 -10.53 -33.90 -7.46
C LEU A 22 -9.02 -34.16 -7.42
N GLY A 23 -8.26 -33.08 -7.58
CA GLY A 23 -6.79 -33.12 -7.52
C GLY A 23 -6.13 -33.66 -8.80
N PHE A 24 -6.91 -34.17 -9.77
CA PHE A 24 -6.36 -34.50 -11.07
C PHE A 24 -6.35 -33.26 -11.96
N SER A 25 -5.13 -32.79 -12.35
CA SER A 25 -4.93 -31.72 -13.31
C SER A 25 -3.70 -32.07 -14.15
N SER A 26 -3.89 -32.16 -15.44
CA SER A 26 -2.78 -32.32 -16.41
C SER A 26 -1.92 -31.04 -16.53
N LYS A 27 -2.42 -29.92 -16.00
CA LYS A 27 -1.84 -28.58 -16.13
C LYS A 27 -1.21 -28.04 -14.84
N ARG A 28 -1.11 -28.86 -13.78
CA ARG A 28 -0.65 -28.41 -12.44
C ARG A 28 0.74 -27.78 -12.44
N ASN A 29 1.63 -28.28 -13.29
CA ASN A 29 3.04 -27.83 -13.38
C ASN A 29 3.28 -26.85 -14.54
N ASP A 30 2.22 -26.42 -15.22
CA ASP A 30 2.32 -25.44 -16.30
C ASP A 30 2.07 -24.03 -15.73
N PRO A 31 3.12 -23.19 -15.61
CA PRO A 31 3.00 -21.83 -15.04
C PRO A 31 2.16 -20.91 -15.92
N ASP A 32 2.02 -21.21 -17.21
CA ASP A 32 1.29 -20.37 -18.17
C ASP A 32 -0.20 -20.72 -18.24
N SER A 33 -0.61 -21.90 -17.75
CA SER A 33 -1.98 -22.33 -17.76
C SER A 33 -2.88 -21.48 -16.85
N ILE A 34 -4.07 -21.14 -17.33
CA ILE A 34 -5.13 -20.48 -16.57
C ILE A 34 -5.74 -21.46 -15.55
N GLY A 35 -5.92 -22.71 -15.93
CA GLY A 35 -6.59 -23.78 -15.18
C GLY A 35 -5.72 -24.55 -14.18
N GLN A 36 -4.75 -23.92 -13.53
CA GLN A 36 -3.74 -24.58 -12.65
C GLN A 36 -4.32 -25.37 -11.48
N PHE A 37 -5.41 -24.91 -10.86
CA PHE A 37 -5.93 -25.50 -9.63
C PHE A 37 -6.60 -26.89 -9.84
N GLY A 38 -7.04 -27.21 -11.05
CA GLY A 38 -7.63 -28.49 -11.39
C GLY A 38 -8.96 -28.84 -10.66
N SER A 39 -9.43 -27.96 -9.81
CA SER A 39 -10.69 -28.11 -9.05
C SER A 39 -11.85 -27.33 -9.65
N GLY A 40 -11.61 -26.18 -10.26
CA GLY A 40 -12.64 -25.26 -10.72
C GLY A 40 -13.60 -25.88 -11.71
N ILE A 41 -13.13 -26.61 -12.73
CA ILE A 41 -13.96 -27.26 -13.74
C ILE A 41 -14.85 -28.37 -13.13
N LYS A 42 -14.53 -28.90 -11.95
CA LYS A 42 -15.31 -29.91 -11.22
C LYS A 42 -16.31 -29.27 -10.26
N TYR A 43 -16.00 -28.10 -9.74
CA TYR A 43 -16.91 -27.34 -8.89
C TYR A 43 -17.93 -26.53 -9.69
N ALA A 44 -17.60 -26.11 -10.90
CA ALA A 44 -18.50 -25.36 -11.77
C ALA A 44 -19.84 -26.11 -12.04
N PRO A 45 -19.88 -27.40 -12.37
CA PRO A 45 -21.16 -28.14 -12.54
C PRO A 45 -21.94 -28.27 -11.23
N ILE A 46 -21.27 -28.37 -10.07
CA ILE A 46 -21.95 -28.43 -8.76
C ILE A 46 -22.57 -27.06 -8.44
N ALA A 47 -21.83 -25.98 -8.66
CA ALA A 47 -22.35 -24.62 -8.50
C ALA A 47 -23.51 -24.34 -9.48
N ALA A 48 -23.41 -24.80 -10.72
CA ALA A 48 -24.50 -24.72 -11.71
C ALA A 48 -25.77 -25.42 -11.22
N LEU A 49 -25.65 -26.62 -10.63
CA LEU A 49 -26.80 -27.35 -10.06
C LEU A 49 -27.44 -26.55 -8.89
N ARG A 50 -26.65 -25.91 -8.03
CA ARG A 50 -27.18 -25.05 -6.94
C ARG A 50 -28.02 -23.90 -7.50
N LEU A 51 -27.61 -23.34 -8.64
CA LEU A 51 -28.33 -22.27 -9.33
C LEU A 51 -29.43 -22.75 -10.27
N GLY A 52 -29.70 -24.08 -10.33
CA GLY A 52 -30.70 -24.66 -11.20
C GLY A 52 -30.34 -24.68 -12.69
N LEU A 53 -29.05 -24.61 -13.01
CA LEU A 53 -28.52 -24.59 -14.36
C LEU A 53 -28.01 -25.98 -14.76
N ASP A 54 -28.18 -26.35 -16.04
CA ASP A 54 -27.44 -27.47 -16.59
C ASP A 54 -26.01 -27.07 -16.88
N PHE A 55 -25.08 -27.98 -16.60
CA PHE A 55 -23.69 -27.91 -17.00
C PHE A 55 -23.30 -29.30 -17.55
N ILE A 56 -23.00 -29.37 -18.82
CA ILE A 56 -22.87 -30.64 -19.56
C ILE A 56 -21.54 -30.62 -20.30
N PHE A 57 -20.80 -31.71 -20.16
CA PHE A 57 -19.56 -31.94 -20.91
C PHE A 57 -19.82 -32.87 -22.08
N THR A 58 -19.14 -32.64 -23.21
CA THR A 58 -19.03 -33.59 -24.30
C THR A 58 -17.59 -33.69 -24.75
N GLY A 59 -17.17 -34.88 -25.10
CA GLY A 59 -15.82 -35.17 -25.56
C GLY A 59 -15.65 -36.62 -25.96
N THR A 60 -14.43 -36.98 -26.26
CA THR A 60 -13.99 -38.33 -26.61
C THR A 60 -12.85 -38.75 -25.70
N ASP A 61 -12.82 -39.98 -25.23
CA ASP A 61 -11.69 -40.58 -24.53
C ASP A 61 -11.39 -41.98 -25.10
N ASP A 62 -10.55 -42.75 -24.42
CA ASP A 62 -10.15 -44.08 -24.87
C ASP A 62 -11.33 -45.06 -24.98
N ASP A 63 -12.42 -44.84 -24.25
CA ASP A 63 -13.65 -45.66 -24.27
C ASP A 63 -14.67 -45.17 -25.32
N GLY A 64 -14.40 -44.03 -25.99
CA GLY A 64 -15.25 -43.47 -27.04
C GLY A 64 -15.86 -42.12 -26.66
N ASP A 65 -16.89 -41.75 -27.44
CA ASP A 65 -17.61 -40.50 -27.26
C ASP A 65 -18.45 -40.51 -25.97
N TYR A 66 -18.47 -39.40 -25.24
CA TYR A 66 -19.29 -39.28 -24.03
C TYR A 66 -20.05 -37.97 -23.97
N ILE A 67 -21.20 -38.03 -23.26
CA ILE A 67 -21.92 -36.85 -22.77
C ILE A 67 -22.04 -37.05 -21.26
N LEU A 68 -21.38 -36.17 -20.49
CA LEU A 68 -21.40 -36.23 -19.03
C LEU A 68 -22.20 -35.06 -18.46
N LYS A 69 -23.19 -35.35 -17.65
CA LYS A 69 -24.00 -34.39 -16.93
C LYS A 69 -23.94 -34.66 -15.42
N TYR A 70 -23.72 -33.64 -14.62
CA TYR A 70 -23.90 -33.76 -13.19
C TYR A 70 -25.39 -33.63 -12.85
N LYS A 71 -25.86 -34.46 -11.95
CA LYS A 71 -27.22 -34.44 -11.39
C LYS A 71 -27.18 -34.51 -9.87
N SER A 72 -28.19 -33.98 -9.20
CA SER A 72 -28.38 -34.14 -7.76
C SER A 72 -29.38 -35.28 -7.52
N GLN A 73 -29.07 -36.21 -6.60
CA GLN A 73 -29.91 -37.27 -6.14
C GLN A 73 -29.88 -37.38 -4.62
N VAL A 74 -31.04 -37.49 -4.00
CA VAL A 74 -31.12 -37.70 -2.54
C VAL A 74 -30.72 -39.13 -2.21
N GLN A 75 -29.69 -39.32 -1.42
CA GLN A 75 -29.22 -40.59 -0.89
C GLN A 75 -29.10 -40.49 0.63
N ASN A 76 -29.84 -41.32 1.36
CA ASN A 76 -29.88 -41.29 2.84
C ASN A 76 -30.16 -39.88 3.44
N GLY A 77 -31.00 -39.09 2.79
CA GLY A 77 -31.35 -37.74 3.22
C GLY A 77 -30.34 -36.65 2.84
N ILE A 78 -29.27 -36.98 2.13
CA ILE A 78 -28.22 -36.06 1.67
C ILE A 78 -28.35 -35.89 0.16
N ASN A 79 -28.24 -34.67 -0.34
CA ASN A 79 -28.15 -34.36 -1.77
C ASN A 79 -26.76 -34.73 -2.30
N CYS A 80 -26.63 -35.92 -2.88
CA CYS A 80 -25.40 -36.38 -3.49
C CYS A 80 -25.36 -36.05 -4.98
N ILE A 81 -24.17 -35.84 -5.51
CA ILE A 81 -23.94 -35.66 -6.94
C ILE A 81 -23.80 -37.04 -7.59
N VAL A 82 -24.45 -37.23 -8.72
CA VAL A 82 -24.28 -38.40 -9.58
C VAL A 82 -23.85 -37.95 -10.98
N TYR A 83 -22.97 -38.72 -11.59
CA TYR A 83 -22.55 -38.58 -12.98
C TYR A 83 -23.53 -39.32 -13.89
N ASP A 84 -24.18 -38.60 -14.78
CA ASP A 84 -25.14 -39.09 -15.73
C ASP A 84 -24.54 -39.10 -17.14
N TYR A 85 -24.38 -40.28 -17.71
CA TYR A 85 -23.85 -40.51 -19.04
C TYR A 85 -24.96 -40.79 -20.09
N GLY A 86 -26.21 -40.64 -19.70
CA GLY A 86 -27.38 -40.95 -20.53
C GLY A 86 -27.86 -42.39 -20.37
N ASP A 87 -27.02 -43.35 -20.71
CA ASP A 87 -27.35 -44.77 -20.63
C ASP A 87 -27.17 -45.35 -19.21
N TYR A 88 -26.31 -44.74 -18.39
CA TYR A 88 -26.05 -45.17 -17.03
C TYR A 88 -25.66 -43.96 -16.13
N THR A 89 -25.72 -44.19 -14.84
CA THR A 89 -25.30 -43.20 -13.83
C THR A 89 -24.27 -43.81 -12.89
N GLU A 90 -23.31 -42.97 -12.43
CA GLU A 90 -22.33 -43.34 -11.42
C GLU A 90 -22.42 -42.40 -10.21
N ASN A 91 -22.23 -42.97 -9.02
CA ASN A 91 -22.18 -42.17 -7.80
C ASN A 91 -20.85 -41.40 -7.72
N SER A 92 -20.93 -40.12 -7.46
CA SER A 92 -19.73 -39.34 -7.14
C SER A 92 -19.44 -39.39 -5.64
N SER A 93 -18.24 -38.93 -5.27
CA SER A 93 -17.88 -38.64 -3.87
C SER A 93 -18.35 -37.27 -3.40
N PHE A 94 -19.07 -36.51 -4.23
CA PHE A 94 -19.49 -35.15 -3.93
C PHE A 94 -20.93 -35.10 -3.43
N THR A 95 -21.16 -34.17 -2.50
CA THR A 95 -22.49 -33.66 -2.18
C THR A 95 -22.78 -32.37 -2.94
N LEU A 96 -24.02 -31.91 -2.96
CA LEU A 96 -24.40 -30.63 -3.55
C LEU A 96 -23.72 -29.43 -2.83
N GLU A 97 -23.27 -29.65 -1.59
CA GLU A 97 -22.56 -28.67 -0.77
C GLU A 97 -21.03 -28.70 -0.99
N ALA A 98 -20.54 -29.64 -1.82
CA ALA A 98 -19.11 -29.70 -2.13
C ALA A 98 -18.65 -28.52 -2.99
N GLY A 99 -17.40 -28.13 -2.79
CA GLY A 99 -16.77 -27.06 -3.55
C GLY A 99 -16.88 -25.71 -2.87
N ILE A 100 -16.70 -24.67 -3.65
CA ILE A 100 -16.66 -23.30 -3.16
C ILE A 100 -18.09 -22.78 -2.98
N MET A 101 -18.52 -22.62 -1.74
CA MET A 101 -19.90 -22.20 -1.44
C MET A 101 -20.18 -20.73 -1.82
N SER A 102 -19.14 -19.90 -1.90
CA SER A 102 -19.25 -18.51 -2.36
C SER A 102 -19.52 -18.36 -3.86
N TRP A 103 -19.52 -19.48 -4.61
CA TRP A 103 -19.95 -19.47 -6.02
C TRP A 103 -21.47 -19.45 -6.09
N ASP A 104 -22.03 -18.28 -5.91
CA ASP A 104 -23.47 -17.99 -5.82
C ASP A 104 -24.03 -17.25 -7.04
N ASN A 105 -23.18 -17.03 -8.06
CA ASN A 105 -23.58 -16.40 -9.31
C ASN A 105 -22.98 -17.11 -10.53
N GLU A 106 -23.55 -16.82 -11.71
CA GLU A 106 -23.21 -17.50 -12.95
C GLU A 106 -21.82 -17.15 -13.48
N PHE A 107 -21.21 -16.04 -13.03
CA PHE A 107 -19.91 -15.61 -13.52
C PHE A 107 -18.81 -16.64 -13.23
N GLN A 108 -18.74 -17.17 -11.99
CA GLN A 108 -17.71 -18.15 -11.63
C GLN A 108 -17.84 -19.42 -12.49
N ILE A 109 -19.07 -19.85 -12.79
CA ILE A 109 -19.35 -21.02 -13.62
C ILE A 109 -18.87 -20.77 -15.06
N TYR A 110 -19.23 -19.64 -15.63
CA TYR A 110 -18.83 -19.23 -16.98
C TYR A 110 -17.31 -19.07 -17.06
N ARG A 111 -16.71 -18.41 -16.07
CA ARG A 111 -15.28 -18.20 -15.96
C ARG A 111 -14.49 -19.49 -16.03
N GLU A 112 -14.88 -20.52 -15.26
CA GLU A 112 -14.18 -21.80 -15.26
C GLU A 112 -14.28 -22.52 -16.60
N ALA A 113 -15.44 -22.52 -17.24
CA ALA A 113 -15.59 -23.10 -18.55
C ALA A 113 -14.74 -22.41 -19.61
N VAL A 114 -14.74 -21.06 -19.64
CA VAL A 114 -13.93 -20.28 -20.59
C VAL A 114 -12.44 -20.42 -20.32
N SER A 115 -12.01 -20.35 -19.05
CA SER A 115 -10.60 -20.48 -18.67
C SER A 115 -10.02 -21.82 -19.12
N ASN A 116 -10.76 -22.90 -18.91
CA ASN A 116 -10.31 -24.22 -19.34
C ASN A 116 -10.28 -24.36 -20.87
N ALA A 117 -11.22 -23.75 -21.59
CA ALA A 117 -11.23 -23.78 -23.04
C ALA A 117 -10.10 -22.91 -23.64
N LYS A 118 -9.81 -21.74 -23.05
CA LYS A 118 -8.71 -20.86 -23.47
C LYS A 118 -7.32 -21.49 -23.30
N ASP A 119 -7.16 -22.39 -22.36
CA ASP A 119 -5.93 -23.18 -22.21
C ASP A 119 -5.73 -24.22 -23.34
N GLY A 120 -6.74 -24.48 -24.14
CA GLY A 120 -6.70 -25.36 -25.30
C GLY A 120 -6.59 -24.59 -26.62
N GLU A 121 -6.29 -25.33 -27.69
CA GLU A 121 -6.22 -24.76 -29.02
C GLU A 121 -7.61 -24.48 -29.61
N PHE A 122 -7.72 -23.47 -30.49
CA PHE A 122 -8.92 -23.15 -31.28
C PHE A 122 -10.21 -23.03 -30.45
N TRP A 123 -10.11 -22.44 -29.25
CA TRP A 123 -11.27 -22.25 -28.41
C TRP A 123 -12.31 -21.32 -29.07
N LYS A 124 -13.57 -21.57 -28.80
CA LYS A 124 -14.68 -20.76 -29.28
C LYS A 124 -15.89 -20.83 -28.36
N ARG A 125 -16.76 -19.82 -28.47
CA ARG A 125 -18.04 -19.75 -27.75
C ARG A 125 -19.19 -19.46 -28.72
N SER A 126 -20.34 -20.07 -28.47
CA SER A 126 -21.54 -19.87 -29.31
C SER A 126 -22.81 -20.18 -28.53
N ILE A 127 -23.96 -19.75 -29.05
CA ILE A 127 -25.26 -20.08 -28.52
C ILE A 127 -25.86 -21.17 -29.41
N VAL A 128 -26.30 -22.27 -28.79
CA VAL A 128 -26.86 -23.43 -29.50
C VAL A 128 -28.16 -23.90 -28.87
N ASN A 129 -28.97 -24.61 -29.63
CA ASN A 129 -30.24 -25.17 -29.18
C ASN A 129 -30.18 -26.70 -28.92
N LYS A 130 -29.04 -27.31 -29.23
CA LYS A 130 -28.83 -28.76 -29.10
C LYS A 130 -27.44 -29.02 -28.50
N ILE A 131 -27.36 -30.07 -27.71
CA ILE A 131 -26.10 -30.63 -27.24
C ILE A 131 -25.64 -31.64 -28.30
N THR A 132 -24.43 -31.45 -28.79
CA THR A 132 -23.80 -32.32 -29.80
C THR A 132 -22.38 -32.63 -29.38
N ASN A 133 -21.96 -33.88 -29.53
CA ASN A 133 -20.53 -34.21 -29.47
C ASN A 133 -19.93 -34.00 -30.86
N GLU A 134 -18.89 -33.21 -30.96
CA GLU A 134 -18.17 -32.93 -32.20
C GLU A 134 -16.80 -33.61 -32.15
N LYS A 135 -16.41 -34.24 -33.25
CA LYS A 135 -15.15 -34.95 -33.37
C LYS A 135 -13.95 -34.03 -32.98
N ASP A 136 -12.99 -34.57 -32.27
CA ASP A 136 -11.77 -33.90 -31.84
C ASP A 136 -12.02 -32.62 -31.02
N THR A 137 -13.21 -32.51 -30.40
CA THR A 137 -13.59 -31.29 -29.69
C THR A 137 -14.09 -31.62 -28.28
N PHE A 138 -13.54 -30.96 -27.28
CA PHE A 138 -14.10 -30.91 -25.94
C PHE A 138 -15.05 -29.71 -25.83
N SER A 139 -16.25 -29.91 -25.31
CA SER A 139 -17.22 -28.82 -25.16
C SER A 139 -17.92 -28.87 -23.81
N VAL A 140 -18.20 -27.67 -23.32
CA VAL A 140 -19.05 -27.40 -22.16
C VAL A 140 -20.31 -26.68 -22.62
N PHE A 141 -21.47 -27.16 -22.19
CA PHE A 141 -22.77 -26.54 -22.46
C PHE A 141 -23.37 -26.07 -21.13
N ILE A 142 -23.67 -24.77 -21.03
CA ILE A 142 -24.28 -24.18 -19.84
C ILE A 142 -25.65 -23.64 -20.20
N SER A 143 -26.66 -23.84 -19.36
CA SER A 143 -27.99 -23.25 -19.57
C SER A 143 -27.90 -21.75 -19.80
N ALA A 144 -28.50 -21.24 -20.89
CA ALA A 144 -28.52 -19.83 -21.22
C ALA A 144 -29.61 -19.09 -20.40
N SER A 145 -29.40 -18.95 -19.09
CA SER A 145 -30.22 -18.11 -18.22
C SER A 145 -30.08 -16.63 -18.63
N PRO A 146 -30.97 -15.72 -18.22
CA PRO A 146 -30.81 -14.29 -18.47
C PRO A 146 -29.47 -13.73 -17.99
N ALA A 147 -29.05 -14.08 -16.76
CA ALA A 147 -27.78 -13.62 -16.17
C ALA A 147 -26.57 -14.22 -16.93
N MET A 148 -26.62 -15.50 -17.28
CA MET A 148 -25.58 -16.14 -18.08
C MET A 148 -25.45 -15.52 -19.49
N MET A 149 -26.58 -15.12 -20.09
CA MET A 149 -26.58 -14.41 -21.38
C MET A 149 -26.01 -13.01 -21.26
N GLU A 150 -26.24 -12.31 -20.16
CA GLU A 150 -25.63 -11.02 -19.88
C GLU A 150 -24.10 -11.15 -19.80
N ILE A 151 -23.60 -12.13 -19.05
CA ILE A 151 -22.17 -12.44 -18.96
C ILE A 151 -21.59 -12.79 -20.33
N TYR A 152 -22.29 -13.62 -21.10
CA TYR A 152 -21.87 -13.98 -22.46
C TYR A 152 -21.76 -12.77 -23.37
N ASN A 153 -22.73 -11.87 -23.35
CA ASN A 153 -22.73 -10.66 -24.19
C ASN A 153 -21.67 -9.64 -23.77
N ASN A 154 -21.37 -9.57 -22.48
CA ASN A 154 -20.37 -8.66 -21.89
C ASN A 154 -19.04 -9.38 -21.62
N HIS A 155 -18.67 -10.35 -22.45
CA HIS A 155 -17.47 -11.18 -22.27
C HIS A 155 -16.20 -10.36 -21.97
N ASP A 156 -16.01 -9.26 -22.70
CA ASP A 156 -14.81 -8.40 -22.61
C ASP A 156 -14.74 -7.62 -21.28
N MET A 157 -15.82 -7.63 -20.48
CA MET A 157 -15.75 -7.15 -19.11
C MET A 157 -15.03 -8.12 -18.17
N TYR A 158 -15.01 -9.39 -18.53
CA TYR A 158 -14.53 -10.49 -17.68
C TYR A 158 -13.25 -11.14 -18.19
N PHE A 159 -12.93 -10.93 -19.47
CA PHE A 159 -11.75 -11.49 -20.13
C PHE A 159 -11.11 -10.45 -21.02
N CYS A 160 -9.86 -10.12 -20.76
CA CYS A 160 -9.13 -9.25 -21.66
C CYS A 160 -8.58 -10.03 -22.88
N SER A 161 -8.30 -9.30 -23.95
CA SER A 161 -7.63 -9.81 -25.14
C SER A 161 -6.23 -9.24 -25.27
N ASP A 162 -5.35 -9.93 -25.99
CA ASP A 162 -4.01 -9.44 -26.27
C ASP A 162 -4.02 -8.14 -27.11
N ASP A 163 -5.03 -7.98 -27.95
CA ASP A 163 -5.20 -6.77 -28.76
C ASP A 163 -5.46 -5.50 -27.94
N SER A 164 -5.90 -5.64 -26.68
CA SER A 164 -6.09 -4.51 -25.77
C SER A 164 -4.81 -4.07 -25.06
N LYS A 165 -3.71 -4.81 -25.19
CA LYS A 165 -2.43 -4.49 -24.54
C LYS A 165 -1.72 -3.36 -25.25
N ILE A 166 -1.49 -2.26 -24.55
CA ILE A 166 -0.80 -1.08 -25.08
C ILE A 166 0.65 -0.98 -24.62
N PHE A 167 0.98 -1.56 -23.47
CA PHE A 167 2.34 -1.65 -22.96
C PHE A 167 2.46 -2.81 -21.97
N THR A 168 3.59 -3.50 -21.99
CA THR A 168 3.87 -4.63 -21.07
C THR A 168 5.27 -4.54 -20.49
N TYR A 169 5.38 -4.74 -19.20
CA TYR A 169 6.65 -4.85 -18.49
C TYR A 169 6.54 -5.86 -17.34
N ASN A 170 7.50 -6.78 -17.27
CA ASN A 170 7.66 -7.77 -16.19
C ASN A 170 6.35 -8.51 -15.81
N GLY A 171 5.58 -8.96 -16.82
CA GLY A 171 4.33 -9.69 -16.61
C GLY A 171 3.12 -8.82 -16.27
N THR A 172 3.29 -7.50 -16.24
CA THR A 172 2.21 -6.53 -16.05
C THR A 172 1.97 -5.76 -17.34
N SER A 173 0.72 -5.73 -17.78
CA SER A 173 0.30 -5.03 -19.00
C SER A 173 -0.71 -3.93 -18.67
N LEU A 174 -0.54 -2.78 -19.32
CA LEU A 174 -1.57 -1.74 -19.41
C LEU A 174 -2.51 -2.11 -20.54
N LEU A 175 -3.81 -2.09 -20.28
CA LEU A 175 -4.83 -2.44 -21.26
C LEU A 175 -5.66 -1.21 -21.59
N GLU A 176 -5.99 -1.05 -22.87
CA GLU A 176 -6.98 -0.06 -23.28
C GLU A 176 -8.35 -0.41 -22.70
N LYS A 177 -9.08 0.61 -22.26
CA LYS A 177 -10.37 0.40 -21.62
C LYS A 177 -11.44 1.39 -22.06
N ASN A 178 -12.70 0.97 -21.96
CA ASN A 178 -13.88 1.73 -22.34
C ASN A 178 -14.77 2.12 -21.14
N SER A 179 -14.35 1.79 -19.91
CA SER A 179 -15.07 2.12 -18.67
C SER A 179 -14.16 2.91 -17.71
N ASN A 180 -14.71 3.48 -16.66
CA ASN A 180 -13.91 4.18 -15.63
C ASN A 180 -13.56 3.28 -14.44
N ASP A 181 -14.12 2.07 -14.37
CA ASP A 181 -13.94 1.15 -13.23
C ASP A 181 -12.49 0.68 -13.13
N PHE A 182 -12.03 0.33 -11.95
CA PHE A 182 -10.74 -0.30 -11.74
C PHE A 182 -10.84 -1.81 -11.88
N ARG A 183 -10.15 -2.38 -12.85
CA ARG A 183 -10.12 -3.82 -13.13
C ARG A 183 -8.71 -4.35 -13.24
N ILE A 184 -8.49 -5.53 -12.65
CA ILE A 184 -7.27 -6.31 -12.83
C ILE A 184 -7.62 -7.68 -13.37
N PHE A 185 -6.89 -8.07 -14.40
CA PHE A 185 -6.92 -9.40 -15.01
C PHE A 185 -5.63 -10.15 -14.63
N CYS A 186 -5.71 -11.45 -14.56
CA CYS A 186 -4.56 -12.34 -14.46
C CYS A 186 -4.74 -13.46 -15.47
N LYS A 187 -3.76 -13.63 -16.35
CA LYS A 187 -3.85 -14.58 -17.46
C LYS A 187 -5.18 -14.45 -18.23
N THR A 188 -5.46 -13.22 -18.62
CA THR A 188 -6.66 -12.79 -19.34
C THR A 188 -7.97 -12.82 -18.56
N VAL A 189 -8.03 -13.33 -17.34
CA VAL A 189 -9.26 -13.51 -16.55
C VAL A 189 -9.38 -12.40 -15.52
N LEU A 190 -10.57 -11.81 -15.37
CA LEU A 190 -10.86 -10.82 -14.34
C LEU A 190 -10.70 -11.44 -12.94
N VAL A 191 -9.82 -10.82 -12.13
CA VAL A 191 -9.52 -11.28 -10.76
C VAL A 191 -9.78 -10.19 -9.70
N HIS A 192 -9.98 -8.95 -10.14
CA HIS A 192 -10.40 -7.85 -9.28
C HIS A 192 -11.23 -6.84 -10.07
N HIS A 193 -12.32 -6.37 -9.47
CA HIS A 193 -13.18 -5.33 -10.03
C HIS A 193 -13.70 -4.42 -8.93
N ASN A 194 -13.41 -3.13 -9.05
CA ASN A 194 -13.96 -2.11 -8.16
C ASN A 194 -14.64 -1.02 -8.99
N LYS A 195 -15.98 -0.97 -8.92
CA LYS A 195 -16.83 -0.03 -9.66
C LYS A 195 -16.82 1.39 -9.10
N GLU A 196 -16.40 1.55 -7.85
CA GLU A 196 -16.38 2.84 -7.15
C GLU A 196 -15.07 3.60 -7.35
N VAL A 197 -14.04 2.89 -7.81
CA VAL A 197 -12.70 3.45 -8.02
C VAL A 197 -12.45 3.61 -9.51
N LYS A 198 -12.01 4.80 -9.91
CA LYS A 198 -11.59 5.08 -11.28
C LYS A 198 -10.14 4.64 -11.50
N SER A 199 -9.82 4.17 -12.69
CA SER A 199 -8.44 3.96 -13.14
C SER A 199 -8.24 4.41 -14.57
N ILE A 200 -7.02 4.76 -14.96
CA ILE A 200 -6.68 5.23 -16.31
C ILE A 200 -6.68 4.06 -17.29
N PHE A 201 -6.25 2.89 -16.81
CA PHE A 201 -6.16 1.65 -17.57
C PHE A 201 -6.87 0.51 -16.84
N ASP A 202 -7.17 -0.54 -17.57
CA ASP A 202 -7.27 -1.86 -16.99
C ASP A 202 -5.87 -2.48 -16.94
N TYR A 203 -5.65 -3.45 -16.07
CA TYR A 203 -4.35 -4.07 -15.87
C TYR A 203 -4.43 -5.56 -16.03
N GLU A 204 -3.46 -6.17 -16.73
CA GLU A 204 -3.22 -7.60 -16.60
C GLU A 204 -1.94 -7.81 -15.82
N ILE A 205 -2.03 -8.53 -14.70
CA ILE A 205 -0.90 -8.79 -13.79
C ILE A 205 -0.74 -10.30 -13.64
N ASN A 206 0.12 -10.89 -14.46
CA ASN A 206 0.30 -12.34 -14.53
C ASN A 206 1.08 -12.91 -13.33
N THR A 207 1.77 -12.04 -12.58
CA THR A 207 2.48 -12.36 -11.34
C THR A 207 1.60 -12.32 -10.09
N ALA A 208 0.33 -11.90 -10.22
CA ALA A 208 -0.59 -11.75 -9.10
C ALA A 208 -0.83 -13.08 -8.37
N SER A 209 -0.69 -13.07 -7.03
CA SER A 209 -1.01 -14.23 -6.20
C SER A 209 -2.53 -14.32 -5.99
N LEU A 210 -3.13 -15.43 -6.40
CA LEU A 210 -4.56 -15.66 -6.32
C LEU A 210 -4.91 -16.70 -5.23
N ASN A 211 -6.11 -16.57 -4.65
CA ASN A 211 -6.73 -17.63 -3.85
C ASN A 211 -7.45 -18.67 -4.76
N GLU A 212 -8.09 -19.66 -4.16
CA GLU A 212 -8.84 -20.69 -4.91
C GLU A 212 -10.04 -20.13 -5.68
N ASP A 213 -10.61 -19.00 -5.20
CA ASP A 213 -11.69 -18.26 -5.87
C ASP A 213 -11.19 -17.37 -7.01
N ARG A 214 -9.88 -17.39 -7.31
CA ARG A 214 -9.19 -16.52 -8.27
C ARG A 214 -9.31 -15.03 -7.94
N ASN A 215 -9.50 -14.67 -6.68
CA ASN A 215 -9.35 -13.28 -6.21
C ASN A 215 -7.92 -13.01 -5.81
N ILE A 216 -7.48 -11.78 -6.01
CA ILE A 216 -6.14 -11.32 -5.60
C ILE A 216 -6.04 -11.43 -4.08
N LYS A 217 -4.99 -12.13 -3.58
CA LYS A 217 -4.72 -12.25 -2.14
C LYS A 217 -4.22 -10.95 -1.52
N ASN A 218 -3.43 -10.21 -2.28
CA ASN A 218 -2.83 -8.97 -1.83
C ASN A 218 -2.84 -7.93 -2.95
N LEU A 219 -3.78 -6.99 -2.87
CA LEU A 219 -3.88 -5.91 -3.84
C LEU A 219 -2.71 -4.93 -3.76
N TYR A 220 -2.08 -4.82 -2.57
CA TYR A 220 -0.94 -3.96 -2.35
C TYR A 220 0.27 -4.32 -3.23
N SER A 221 0.54 -5.61 -3.45
CA SER A 221 1.63 -6.03 -4.35
C SER A 221 1.36 -5.59 -5.80
N SER A 222 0.10 -5.59 -6.22
CA SER A 222 -0.29 -5.16 -7.57
C SER A 222 -0.02 -3.66 -7.83
N GLU A 223 -0.02 -2.84 -6.79
CA GLU A 223 0.33 -1.42 -6.89
C GLU A 223 1.81 -1.24 -7.27
N TYR A 224 2.71 -2.02 -6.67
CA TYR A 224 4.13 -2.00 -7.05
C TYR A 224 4.34 -2.44 -8.50
N ASP A 225 3.61 -3.45 -8.96
CA ASP A 225 3.68 -3.92 -10.35
C ASP A 225 3.24 -2.82 -11.33
N ILE A 226 2.18 -2.09 -11.00
CA ILE A 226 1.65 -0.95 -11.80
C ILE A 226 2.68 0.19 -11.81
N ILE A 227 3.21 0.60 -10.64
CA ILE A 227 4.22 1.66 -10.54
C ILE A 227 5.49 1.28 -11.30
N GLY A 228 5.96 0.04 -11.16
CA GLY A 228 7.11 -0.48 -11.89
C GLY A 228 6.91 -0.46 -13.41
N THR A 229 5.68 -0.69 -13.85
CA THR A 229 5.31 -0.60 -15.27
C THR A 229 5.37 0.84 -15.77
N PHE A 230 4.86 1.82 -14.99
CA PHE A 230 4.99 3.24 -15.30
C PHE A 230 6.45 3.70 -15.34
N ALA A 231 7.27 3.22 -14.43
CA ALA A 231 8.70 3.57 -14.40
C ALA A 231 9.45 3.20 -15.69
N LYS A 232 9.00 2.17 -16.40
CA LYS A 232 9.61 1.68 -17.65
C LYS A 232 8.89 2.13 -18.92
N LEU A 233 7.78 2.84 -18.77
CA LEU A 233 7.02 3.37 -19.89
C LEU A 233 7.77 4.53 -20.54
N LYS A 234 8.03 4.42 -21.87
CA LYS A 234 8.73 5.41 -22.68
C LYS A 234 7.87 6.02 -23.78
N ASP A 235 6.67 5.48 -24.00
CA ASP A 235 5.74 6.02 -25.00
C ASP A 235 5.15 7.34 -24.53
N THR A 236 5.57 8.42 -25.15
CA THR A 236 5.18 9.78 -24.78
C THR A 236 3.68 10.03 -24.95
N LYS A 237 2.99 9.33 -25.87
CA LYS A 237 1.53 9.47 -26.05
C LYS A 237 0.77 8.86 -24.89
N ILE A 238 1.24 7.70 -24.41
CA ILE A 238 0.66 7.05 -23.24
C ILE A 238 0.95 7.88 -21.98
N GLN A 239 2.19 8.37 -21.82
CA GLN A 239 2.57 9.27 -20.74
C GLN A 239 1.72 10.55 -20.73
N GLU A 240 1.50 11.16 -21.91
CA GLU A 240 0.64 12.34 -22.03
C GLU A 240 -0.81 12.07 -21.62
N LYS A 241 -1.37 10.90 -21.99
CA LYS A 241 -2.70 10.47 -21.54
C LYS A 241 -2.74 10.36 -20.01
N ILE A 242 -1.73 9.71 -19.41
CA ILE A 242 -1.63 9.56 -17.95
C ILE A 242 -1.57 10.92 -17.26
N LEU A 243 -0.67 11.81 -17.70
CA LEU A 243 -0.53 13.14 -17.12
C LEU A 243 -1.80 13.98 -17.26
N LYS A 244 -2.49 13.94 -18.40
CA LYS A 244 -3.77 14.64 -18.59
C LYS A 244 -4.84 14.14 -17.61
N CYS A 245 -4.97 12.84 -17.44
CA CYS A 245 -5.91 12.26 -16.50
C CYS A 245 -5.56 12.65 -15.04
N ALA A 246 -4.32 12.44 -14.62
CA ALA A 246 -3.87 12.68 -13.27
C ALA A 246 -3.91 14.17 -12.85
N LEU A 247 -3.66 15.08 -13.79
CA LEU A 247 -3.75 16.53 -13.55
C LEU A 247 -5.20 17.04 -13.53
N SER A 248 -6.12 16.36 -14.23
CA SER A 248 -7.53 16.77 -14.28
C SER A 248 -8.37 16.23 -13.11
N ASP A 249 -8.00 15.09 -12.56
CA ASP A 249 -8.77 14.39 -11.52
C ASP A 249 -7.83 13.57 -10.63
N ASN A 250 -7.83 13.85 -9.34
CA ASN A 250 -7.01 13.17 -8.33
C ASN A 250 -7.61 11.84 -7.82
N SER A 251 -8.80 11.45 -8.30
CA SER A 251 -9.52 10.26 -7.86
C SER A 251 -9.06 8.96 -8.54
N TYR A 252 -8.14 9.04 -9.51
CA TYR A 252 -7.62 7.86 -10.18
C TYR A 252 -6.80 6.96 -9.25
N TYR A 253 -7.04 5.66 -9.32
CA TYR A 253 -6.39 4.63 -8.51
C TYR A 253 -4.87 4.76 -8.49
N GLU A 254 -4.28 5.05 -9.62
CA GLU A 254 -2.84 5.13 -9.83
C GLU A 254 -2.18 6.26 -9.02
N PHE A 255 -2.92 7.33 -8.76
CA PHE A 255 -2.39 8.55 -8.12
C PHE A 255 -3.12 8.93 -6.82
N ARG A 256 -3.92 8.02 -6.27
CA ARG A 256 -4.50 8.25 -4.95
C ARG A 256 -3.40 8.37 -3.89
N ASP A 257 -3.61 9.20 -2.88
CA ASP A 257 -2.66 9.41 -1.79
C ASP A 257 -2.60 8.20 -0.85
N ILE A 258 -1.84 7.18 -1.25
CA ILE A 258 -1.59 5.99 -0.42
C ILE A 258 -0.13 5.94 -0.13
N ASP A 259 0.73 6.57 0.15
CA ASP A 259 2.15 6.35 0.38
C ASP A 259 3.01 6.60 -0.86
N ALA A 260 3.32 7.87 -1.06
CA ALA A 260 4.19 8.32 -2.16
C ALA A 260 5.61 7.67 -2.12
N HIS A 261 6.05 7.16 -0.96
CA HIS A 261 7.36 6.50 -0.83
C HIS A 261 7.48 5.20 -1.64
N ARG A 262 6.37 4.59 -2.04
CA ARG A 262 6.41 3.44 -2.95
C ARG A 262 7.03 3.75 -4.30
N TRP A 263 7.01 5.01 -4.70
CA TRP A 263 7.60 5.46 -5.94
C TRP A 263 9.12 5.59 -5.87
N ASP A 264 9.70 5.75 -4.67
CA ASP A 264 11.14 5.97 -4.46
C ASP A 264 12.02 4.78 -4.87
N ILE A 265 11.48 3.57 -4.85
CA ILE A 265 12.22 2.35 -5.22
C ILE A 265 12.42 2.19 -6.73
N TYR A 266 11.79 3.03 -7.55
CA TYR A 266 11.85 2.94 -9.00
C TYR A 266 12.64 4.11 -9.60
N ALA A 267 13.48 3.78 -10.60
CA ALA A 267 14.09 4.78 -11.46
C ALA A 267 13.18 5.04 -12.66
N PHE A 268 12.63 6.24 -12.73
CA PHE A 268 11.77 6.68 -13.83
C PHE A 268 12.59 7.16 -15.02
N ASP A 269 12.08 6.91 -16.22
CA ASP A 269 12.72 7.37 -17.45
C ASP A 269 12.51 8.88 -17.63
N ASN A 270 13.54 9.58 -18.09
CA ASN A 270 13.49 11.02 -18.32
C ASN A 270 12.45 11.45 -19.40
N SER A 271 11.96 10.51 -20.21
CA SER A 271 10.88 10.77 -21.16
C SER A 271 9.60 11.34 -20.51
N TRP A 272 9.39 11.05 -19.22
CA TRP A 272 8.30 11.67 -18.45
C TRP A 272 8.47 13.17 -18.29
N ALA A 273 9.71 13.62 -18.01
CA ALA A 273 10.02 15.04 -17.96
C ALA A 273 9.90 15.70 -19.35
N GLU A 274 10.36 15.02 -20.40
CA GLU A 274 10.19 15.49 -21.78
C GLU A 274 8.72 15.64 -22.14
N THR A 275 7.90 14.65 -21.79
CA THR A 275 6.44 14.70 -21.99
C THR A 275 5.81 15.83 -21.21
N PHE A 276 6.18 16.02 -19.94
CA PHE A 276 5.70 17.14 -19.14
C PHE A 276 6.04 18.48 -19.79
N TYR A 277 7.29 18.71 -20.20
CA TYR A 277 7.69 19.96 -20.85
C TYR A 277 7.19 20.13 -22.29
N SER A 278 6.63 19.08 -22.90
CA SER A 278 5.87 19.23 -24.15
C SER A 278 4.46 19.79 -23.92
N MET A 279 3.90 19.56 -22.70
CA MET A 279 2.57 20.04 -22.31
C MET A 279 2.61 21.42 -21.65
N PHE A 280 3.73 21.79 -21.05
CA PHE A 280 3.91 23.01 -20.26
C PHE A 280 5.13 23.82 -20.73
N PRO A 281 5.18 25.14 -20.46
CA PRO A 281 6.36 25.94 -20.75
C PRO A 281 7.64 25.37 -20.13
N LYS A 282 8.79 25.54 -20.78
CA LYS A 282 10.08 25.00 -20.32
C LYS A 282 10.54 25.52 -18.96
N ASN A 283 10.06 26.69 -18.54
CA ASN A 283 10.32 27.27 -17.23
C ASN A 283 9.28 26.84 -16.19
N SER A 284 8.47 25.81 -16.46
CA SER A 284 7.51 25.30 -15.51
C SER A 284 8.21 24.54 -14.38
N VAL A 285 7.69 24.71 -13.18
CA VAL A 285 8.09 23.97 -11.98
C VAL A 285 6.86 23.36 -11.34
N ILE A 286 6.98 22.13 -10.85
CA ILE A 286 5.89 21.47 -10.14
C ILE A 286 5.82 21.97 -8.70
N VAL A 287 4.59 22.18 -8.24
CA VAL A 287 4.25 22.62 -6.90
C VAL A 287 3.57 21.48 -6.16
N SER A 288 4.17 20.99 -5.08
CA SER A 288 3.61 19.88 -4.30
C SER A 288 2.29 20.27 -3.63
N PRO A 289 1.42 19.30 -3.28
CA PRO A 289 0.20 19.57 -2.52
C PRO A 289 0.48 20.38 -1.24
N ARG A 290 1.55 20.05 -0.54
CA ARG A 290 1.98 20.77 0.68
C ARG A 290 2.33 22.24 0.41
N LEU A 291 3.07 22.52 -0.65
CA LEU A 291 3.42 23.91 -0.99
C LEU A 291 2.20 24.73 -1.43
N GLN A 292 1.20 24.10 -2.01
CA GLN A 292 -0.03 24.79 -2.44
C GLN A 292 -0.84 25.35 -1.27
N THR A 293 -0.62 24.85 -0.05
CA THR A 293 -1.26 25.40 1.15
C THR A 293 -0.65 26.74 1.56
N LEU A 294 0.52 27.11 0.99
CA LEU A 294 1.18 28.40 1.27
C LEU A 294 0.47 29.54 0.53
N ASP A 295 0.04 30.55 1.28
CA ASP A 295 -0.56 31.74 0.69
C ASP A 295 0.39 32.38 -0.33
N ASN A 296 -0.13 32.72 -1.50
CA ASN A 296 0.61 33.39 -2.56
C ASN A 296 1.78 32.59 -3.18
N ILE A 297 1.97 31.29 -2.89
CA ILE A 297 3.11 30.52 -3.42
C ILE A 297 3.20 30.61 -4.96
N ASN A 298 2.09 30.47 -5.67
CA ASN A 298 2.06 30.57 -7.13
C ASN A 298 2.43 31.98 -7.63
N TYR A 299 2.11 33.02 -6.88
CA TYR A 299 2.52 34.39 -7.18
C TYR A 299 4.04 34.54 -6.99
N THR A 300 4.56 34.11 -5.87
CA THR A 300 6.00 34.12 -5.56
C THR A 300 6.81 33.37 -6.63
N ILE A 301 6.37 32.17 -7.04
CA ILE A 301 7.03 31.39 -8.09
C ILE A 301 7.10 32.19 -9.41
N LYS A 302 6.00 32.89 -9.77
CA LYS A 302 5.94 33.72 -11.00
C LYS A 302 6.87 34.96 -10.92
N GLU A 303 6.99 35.59 -9.75
CA GLU A 303 7.93 36.72 -9.55
C GLU A 303 9.39 36.30 -9.80
N TYR A 304 9.75 35.05 -9.51
CA TYR A 304 11.06 34.49 -9.85
C TYR A 304 11.18 33.99 -11.31
N GLY A 305 10.18 34.25 -12.14
CA GLY A 305 10.21 33.94 -13.57
C GLY A 305 9.87 32.49 -13.92
N PHE A 306 9.33 31.72 -12.98
CA PHE A 306 8.87 30.34 -13.22
C PHE A 306 7.37 30.25 -13.42
N ASN A 307 6.93 29.23 -14.15
CA ASN A 307 5.53 28.91 -14.34
C ASN A 307 5.11 27.80 -13.37
N PRO A 308 4.29 28.07 -12.34
CA PRO A 308 3.87 27.04 -11.39
C PRO A 308 2.85 26.10 -12.00
N VAL A 309 3.06 24.80 -11.85
CA VAL A 309 2.12 23.73 -12.19
C VAL A 309 1.76 23.00 -10.90
N ASN A 310 0.53 23.23 -10.43
CA ASN A 310 0.04 22.63 -9.19
C ASN A 310 -0.23 21.14 -9.40
N ILE A 311 0.36 20.29 -8.57
CA ILE A 311 0.17 18.85 -8.57
C ILE A 311 -0.70 18.46 -7.39
N ASN A 312 -1.84 17.81 -7.66
CA ASN A 312 -2.86 17.58 -6.64
C ASN A 312 -2.60 16.36 -5.75
N THR A 313 -1.69 15.45 -6.13
CA THR A 313 -1.37 14.24 -5.36
C THR A 313 0.12 14.11 -5.13
N ALA A 314 0.50 13.57 -3.96
CA ALA A 314 1.90 13.30 -3.64
C ALA A 314 2.52 12.26 -4.59
N SER A 315 1.74 11.27 -5.01
CA SER A 315 2.18 10.22 -5.95
C SER A 315 2.55 10.77 -7.33
N LEU A 316 1.71 11.64 -7.92
CA LEU A 316 2.03 12.28 -9.20
C LEU A 316 3.21 13.24 -9.07
N TYR A 317 3.27 14.00 -7.98
CA TYR A 317 4.41 14.87 -7.69
C TYR A 317 5.71 14.06 -7.67
N LYS A 318 5.70 12.92 -6.97
CA LYS A 318 6.87 12.04 -6.83
C LYS A 318 7.30 11.42 -8.16
N LEU A 319 6.37 10.96 -8.99
CA LEU A 319 6.67 10.47 -10.33
C LEU A 319 7.42 11.54 -11.15
N LEU A 320 6.89 12.76 -11.18
CA LEU A 320 7.47 13.85 -11.96
C LEU A 320 8.84 14.29 -11.40
N GLU A 321 8.98 14.39 -10.08
CA GLU A 321 10.24 14.69 -9.40
C GLU A 321 11.32 13.65 -9.75
N LEU A 322 11.02 12.35 -9.59
CA LEU A 322 11.94 11.25 -9.88
C LEU A 322 12.29 11.14 -11.37
N SER A 323 11.44 11.67 -12.25
CA SER A 323 11.69 11.74 -13.70
C SER A 323 12.55 12.94 -14.11
N GLY A 324 12.93 13.81 -13.16
CA GLY A 324 13.75 14.98 -13.43
C GLY A 324 12.99 16.25 -13.79
N VAL A 325 11.67 16.31 -13.53
CA VAL A 325 10.92 17.57 -13.62
C VAL A 325 11.34 18.48 -12.47
N GLU A 326 11.67 19.73 -12.81
CA GLU A 326 12.08 20.72 -11.82
C GLU A 326 10.95 21.02 -10.83
N THR A 327 11.29 21.02 -9.55
CA THR A 327 10.34 21.34 -8.49
C THR A 327 10.46 22.81 -8.06
N ALA A 328 9.38 23.36 -7.51
CA ALA A 328 9.44 24.68 -6.91
C ALA A 328 10.48 24.75 -5.78
N VAL A 329 10.63 23.67 -5.01
CA VAL A 329 11.63 23.57 -3.93
C VAL A 329 13.05 23.58 -4.49
N SER A 330 13.34 22.81 -5.55
CA SER A 330 14.70 22.77 -6.13
C SER A 330 15.14 24.12 -6.70
N LYS A 331 14.18 24.93 -7.22
CA LYS A 331 14.48 26.25 -7.80
C LYS A 331 14.45 27.38 -6.80
N LEU A 332 13.53 27.33 -5.86
CA LEU A 332 13.27 28.42 -4.92
C LEU A 332 13.84 28.17 -3.51
N GLY A 333 14.24 26.94 -3.18
CA GLY A 333 14.62 26.53 -1.83
C GLY A 333 15.72 27.41 -1.18
N LYS A 334 16.57 28.05 -1.99
CA LYS A 334 17.52 29.08 -1.53
C LYS A 334 16.97 30.52 -1.55
N LYS A 335 15.72 30.70 -2.09
CA LYS A 335 15.12 32.02 -2.35
C LYS A 335 13.76 32.22 -1.70
N ILE A 336 13.17 31.18 -1.10
CA ILE A 336 12.09 31.37 -0.16
C ILE A 336 12.76 31.96 1.09
N GLU A 337 12.92 33.27 1.10
CA GLU A 337 13.24 33.99 2.32
C GLU A 337 12.06 33.73 3.26
N PHE A 338 12.28 32.78 4.19
CA PHE A 338 11.50 32.79 5.41
C PHE A 338 11.62 34.20 5.98
N ASN A 339 10.51 34.82 6.33
CA ASN A 339 10.52 36.06 7.06
C ASN A 339 11.12 35.74 8.43
N LEU A 340 12.48 35.73 8.51
CA LEU A 340 13.24 35.32 9.68
C LEU A 340 13.22 36.46 10.68
N GLU A 341 12.92 36.17 11.91
CA GLU A 341 12.99 37.10 13.01
C GLU A 341 14.17 36.71 13.90
N ASP A 342 15.32 37.37 13.69
CA ASP A 342 16.57 37.06 14.38
C ASP A 342 16.54 37.40 15.88
N ASP A 343 15.67 38.33 16.30
CA ASP A 343 15.53 38.74 17.69
C ASP A 343 14.58 37.85 18.47
N ILE A 344 15.11 36.73 18.99
CA ILE A 344 14.37 35.79 19.83
C ILE A 344 14.08 36.34 21.24
N SER A 345 14.64 37.48 21.64
CA SER A 345 14.40 38.09 22.97
C SER A 345 12.91 38.36 23.25
N LYS A 346 12.12 38.49 22.20
CA LYS A 346 10.67 38.67 22.26
C LYS A 346 9.89 37.42 22.67
N TYR A 347 10.54 36.23 22.68
CA TYR A 347 9.91 34.92 22.91
C TYR A 347 10.48 34.27 24.20
N PRO A 348 10.07 34.72 25.40
CA PRO A 348 10.67 34.24 26.65
C PRO A 348 10.47 32.74 26.88
N LYS A 349 9.32 32.18 26.48
CA LYS A 349 9.07 30.71 26.55
C LYS A 349 10.02 29.91 25.63
N LEU A 350 10.29 30.42 24.43
CA LEU A 350 11.21 29.79 23.48
C LEU A 350 12.64 29.83 24.06
N ILE A 351 13.09 30.96 24.62
CA ILE A 351 14.41 31.06 25.26
C ILE A 351 14.56 30.08 26.41
N GLU A 352 13.52 29.90 27.22
CA GLU A 352 13.51 28.92 28.30
C GLU A 352 13.54 27.48 27.75
N ALA A 353 12.77 27.20 26.72
CA ALA A 353 12.76 25.89 26.05
C ALA A 353 14.13 25.56 25.44
N ILE A 354 14.79 26.50 24.77
CA ILE A 354 16.16 26.35 24.24
C ILE A 354 17.14 26.00 25.36
N LYS A 355 17.12 26.76 26.45
CA LYS A 355 18.02 26.54 27.59
C LYS A 355 17.83 25.15 28.19
N ILE A 356 16.61 24.70 28.29
CA ILE A 356 16.29 23.36 28.79
C ILE A 356 16.75 22.30 27.78
N ALA A 357 16.42 22.44 26.50
CA ALA A 357 16.84 21.51 25.45
C ALA A 357 18.38 21.39 25.39
N GLU A 358 19.12 22.51 25.44
CA GLU A 358 20.57 22.52 25.46
C GLU A 358 21.19 21.84 26.71
N SER A 359 20.46 21.73 27.81
CA SER A 359 20.93 21.01 28.99
C SER A 359 20.87 19.48 28.80
N PHE A 360 19.96 18.99 27.97
CA PHE A 360 19.83 17.60 27.64
C PHE A 360 20.63 17.20 26.39
N GLU A 361 20.69 18.11 25.41
CA GLU A 361 21.40 17.91 24.14
C GLU A 361 22.52 18.95 23.99
N PRO A 362 23.71 18.65 24.53
CA PRO A 362 24.85 19.62 24.50
C PRO A 362 25.29 20.00 23.09
N GLY A 363 24.99 19.12 22.09
CA GLY A 363 25.27 19.41 20.67
C GLY A 363 24.53 20.61 20.12
N LEU A 364 23.37 20.96 20.68
CA LEU A 364 22.64 22.18 20.32
C LEU A 364 23.47 23.46 20.54
N LYS A 365 24.32 23.49 21.59
CA LYS A 365 25.23 24.62 21.85
C LYS A 365 26.36 24.74 20.83
N GLN A 366 26.67 23.66 20.13
CA GLN A 366 27.75 23.60 19.14
C GLN A 366 27.29 24.02 17.76
N MET A 367 25.99 24.19 17.54
CA MET A 367 25.45 24.70 16.28
C MET A 367 25.98 26.13 16.03
N LYS A 368 26.50 26.35 14.83
CA LYS A 368 27.05 27.65 14.42
C LYS A 368 25.99 28.74 14.26
N LEU A 369 24.76 28.32 13.96
CA LEU A 369 23.63 29.23 13.77
C LEU A 369 22.62 29.07 14.90
N PRO A 370 22.08 30.16 15.45
CA PRO A 370 21.08 30.09 16.51
C PRO A 370 19.75 29.53 16.01
N ILE A 371 18.93 29.13 16.97
CA ILE A 371 17.51 28.83 16.71
C ILE A 371 16.82 30.17 16.43
N ILE A 372 16.10 30.22 15.30
CA ILE A 372 15.46 31.45 14.80
C ILE A 372 13.95 31.23 14.69
N VAL A 373 13.18 32.31 14.89
CA VAL A 373 11.74 32.30 14.66
C VAL A 373 11.46 32.65 13.21
N PHE A 374 10.60 31.88 12.56
CA PHE A 374 10.09 32.19 11.22
C PHE A 374 8.57 32.44 11.26
N VAL A 375 8.11 33.27 10.33
CA VAL A 375 6.69 33.50 10.12
C VAL A 375 6.23 32.55 9.03
N SER A 376 5.45 31.54 9.41
CA SER A 376 4.76 30.72 8.42
C SER A 376 3.68 31.56 7.78
N SER A 377 3.66 31.58 6.45
CA SER A 377 2.58 32.22 5.68
C SER A 377 1.33 31.35 5.63
N THR A 378 1.30 30.21 6.34
CA THR A 378 0.23 29.21 6.28
C THR A 378 -0.25 28.74 7.62
N ASN A 379 -1.50 28.29 7.63
CA ASN A 379 -2.17 27.71 8.78
C ASN A 379 -1.49 26.41 9.28
N ASN A 380 -0.82 26.51 10.41
CA ASN A 380 -0.77 25.58 11.55
C ASN A 380 -0.14 24.18 11.42
N GLU A 381 0.56 23.77 10.37
CA GLU A 381 1.07 22.37 10.35
C GLU A 381 2.61 22.26 10.53
N VAL A 382 3.38 23.27 10.26
CA VAL A 382 4.84 23.25 10.45
C VAL A 382 5.20 23.99 11.72
N LEU A 383 5.52 23.26 12.77
CA LEU A 383 5.89 23.83 14.07
C LEU A 383 7.37 24.19 14.16
N GLY A 384 8.21 23.44 13.44
CA GLY A 384 9.64 23.65 13.33
C GLY A 384 10.15 23.23 11.95
N GLN A 385 11.38 23.60 11.63
CA GLN A 385 12.06 23.15 10.42
C GLN A 385 13.57 23.25 10.60
N THR A 386 14.29 22.21 10.20
CA THR A 386 15.75 22.22 10.11
C THR A 386 16.17 22.60 8.71
N ILE A 387 17.02 23.61 8.59
CA ILE A 387 17.61 24.04 7.32
C ILE A 387 19.10 23.74 7.33
N ASN A 388 19.56 22.96 6.36
CA ASN A 388 20.96 22.74 6.10
C ASN A 388 21.44 23.77 5.06
N LEU A 389 22.32 24.68 5.46
CA LEU A 389 22.83 25.79 4.62
C LEU A 389 24.15 25.44 3.92
N GLY A 390 24.74 24.27 4.17
CA GLY A 390 26.00 23.80 3.63
C GLY A 390 26.69 22.80 4.55
N GLU A 391 27.88 22.30 4.18
CA GLU A 391 28.54 21.15 4.84
C GLU A 391 28.75 21.31 6.38
N ASP A 392 28.66 22.52 6.94
CA ASP A 392 28.87 22.77 8.38
C ASP A 392 27.84 23.73 9.02
N ASP A 393 26.83 24.18 8.28
CA ASP A 393 25.89 25.19 8.76
C ASP A 393 24.45 24.64 8.75
N CYS A 394 23.92 24.41 9.93
CA CYS A 394 22.53 24.04 10.12
C CYS A 394 21.81 25.05 11.01
N GLN A 395 20.55 25.33 10.71
CA GLN A 395 19.70 26.27 11.44
C GLN A 395 18.36 25.60 11.76
N ILE A 396 17.93 25.74 13.02
CA ILE A 396 16.59 25.31 13.44
C ILE A 396 15.67 26.53 13.42
N LEU A 397 14.57 26.41 12.69
CA LEU A 397 13.51 27.40 12.61
C LEU A 397 12.33 26.95 13.46
N ILE A 398 11.77 27.85 14.29
CA ILE A 398 10.56 27.61 15.07
C ILE A 398 9.45 28.55 14.58
N GLU A 399 8.28 28.02 14.30
CA GLU A 399 7.16 28.80 13.79
C GLU A 399 6.70 29.84 14.86
N LYS A 400 6.38 31.06 14.42
CA LYS A 400 6.09 32.18 15.30
C LYS A 400 4.88 31.96 16.21
N ASN A 401 3.78 31.47 15.67
CA ASN A 401 2.59 31.19 16.48
C ASN A 401 2.85 30.07 17.48
N HIS A 402 3.66 29.07 17.10
CA HIS A 402 4.12 28.01 17.98
C HIS A 402 4.99 28.60 19.10
N ALA A 403 5.95 29.47 18.78
CA ALA A 403 6.82 30.14 19.76
C ALA A 403 6.03 31.00 20.77
N ILE A 404 4.92 31.62 20.34
CA ILE A 404 4.08 32.49 21.20
C ILE A 404 3.10 31.70 22.04
N ASN A 405 2.36 30.79 21.40
CA ASN A 405 1.12 30.22 21.96
C ASN A 405 1.35 28.87 22.65
N SER A 406 2.40 28.15 22.32
CA SER A 406 2.63 26.81 22.88
C SER A 406 3.18 26.87 24.30
N ASP A 407 3.05 25.74 25.00
CA ASP A 407 3.72 25.54 26.28
C ASP A 407 5.21 25.22 26.06
N ILE A 408 6.02 25.36 27.10
CA ILE A 408 7.47 25.17 27.07
C ILE A 408 7.82 23.73 26.70
N ALA A 409 7.05 22.76 27.19
CA ALA A 409 7.29 21.35 26.91
C ALA A 409 7.10 21.01 25.40
N SER A 410 6.07 21.57 24.77
CA SER A 410 5.86 21.44 23.33
C SER A 410 7.00 22.06 22.52
N LEU A 411 7.51 23.22 22.93
CA LEU A 411 8.66 23.85 22.31
C LEU A 411 9.94 23.03 22.45
N ILE A 412 10.20 22.44 23.63
CA ILE A 412 11.34 21.55 23.85
C ILE A 412 11.24 20.36 22.90
N GLY A 413 10.07 19.71 22.81
CA GLY A 413 9.84 18.60 21.92
C GLY A 413 10.15 18.93 20.47
N THR A 414 9.66 20.08 19.98
CA THR A 414 9.95 20.55 18.62
C THR A 414 11.44 20.83 18.40
N ILE A 415 12.13 21.49 19.35
CA ILE A 415 13.55 21.77 19.24
C ILE A 415 14.38 20.50 19.15
N ILE A 416 14.12 19.52 20.02
CA ILE A 416 14.82 18.23 20.02
C ILE A 416 14.58 17.49 18.70
N HIS A 417 13.34 17.50 18.22
CA HIS A 417 12.96 16.94 16.97
C HIS A 417 13.75 17.50 15.78
N GLU A 418 13.79 18.81 15.67
CA GLU A 418 14.53 19.47 14.58
C GLU A 418 16.05 19.25 14.73
N TYR A 419 16.54 19.14 15.95
CA TYR A 419 17.93 18.80 16.21
C TYR A 419 18.26 17.36 15.77
N ASP A 420 17.34 16.41 15.93
CA ASP A 420 17.54 15.04 15.48
C ASP A 420 17.71 14.94 13.97
N HIS A 421 17.00 15.75 13.19
CA HIS A 421 17.24 15.87 11.74
C HIS A 421 18.67 16.28 11.40
N TYR A 422 19.28 17.11 12.21
CA TYR A 422 20.66 17.54 12.02
C TYR A 422 21.67 16.50 12.52
N SER A 423 21.44 15.94 13.71
CA SER A 423 22.43 15.10 14.40
C SER A 423 22.51 13.67 13.89
N SER A 424 21.42 13.15 13.30
CA SER A 424 21.29 11.75 12.92
C SER A 424 20.94 11.53 11.45
N GLU A 425 20.80 12.59 10.64
CA GLU A 425 20.34 12.54 9.25
C GLU A 425 18.97 11.83 9.07
N VAL A 426 18.19 11.76 10.13
CA VAL A 426 16.86 11.16 10.14
C VAL A 426 15.88 12.08 9.43
N THR A 427 15.05 11.54 8.55
CA THR A 427 14.03 12.29 7.80
C THR A 427 12.65 12.12 8.41
N ASP A 428 11.70 13.00 8.07
CA ASP A 428 10.29 12.86 8.48
C ASP A 428 9.67 11.51 8.12
N SER A 429 10.16 10.87 7.06
CA SER A 429 9.72 9.54 6.63
C SER A 429 10.15 8.41 7.56
N ASP A 430 11.21 8.59 8.32
CA ASP A 430 11.73 7.60 9.27
C ASP A 430 10.92 7.59 10.56
N TYR A 431 10.16 8.65 10.81
CA TYR A 431 9.24 8.79 11.92
C TYR A 431 7.83 8.41 11.47
N ARG A 432 7.31 7.29 11.91
CA ARG A 432 5.92 6.87 11.64
C ARG A 432 4.93 7.61 12.54
N SER A 433 3.63 7.45 12.26
CA SER A 433 2.45 8.13 12.83
C SER A 433 2.33 8.28 14.37
N PHE A 434 3.33 7.90 15.15
CA PHE A 434 3.39 8.10 16.62
C PHE A 434 4.18 9.33 17.05
N ARG A 435 4.68 10.10 16.14
CA ARG A 435 5.67 11.11 16.33
C ARG A 435 5.21 12.30 17.16
N ASP A 436 4.10 12.95 16.78
CA ASP A 436 3.61 14.14 17.50
C ASP A 436 3.39 13.87 18.99
N LEU A 437 3.00 12.62 19.29
CA LEU A 437 2.81 12.17 20.65
C LEU A 437 4.15 11.93 21.37
N ALA A 438 5.17 11.46 20.63
CA ALA A 438 6.51 11.23 21.16
C ALA A 438 7.23 12.56 21.47
N ASP A 439 7.20 13.52 20.57
CA ASP A 439 7.80 14.85 20.75
C ASP A 439 7.21 15.58 21.95
N LYS A 440 5.89 15.53 22.10
CA LYS A 440 5.22 16.10 23.25
C LYS A 440 5.60 15.40 24.56
N ARG A 441 5.79 14.09 24.54
CA ARG A 441 6.23 13.31 25.71
C ARG A 441 7.67 13.61 26.11
N ILE A 442 8.56 13.73 25.13
CA ILE A 442 9.97 14.12 25.34
C ILE A 442 10.03 15.51 25.96
N GLY A 443 9.30 16.48 25.40
CA GLY A 443 9.25 17.81 25.94
C GLY A 443 8.71 17.86 27.37
N ASN A 444 7.65 17.14 27.67
CA ASN A 444 7.09 17.02 29.01
C ASN A 444 8.08 16.40 30.01
N LEU A 445 8.80 15.35 29.58
CA LEU A 445 9.83 14.70 30.41
C LEU A 445 10.93 15.69 30.76
N PHE A 446 11.53 16.33 29.77
CA PHE A 446 12.64 17.26 29.98
C PHE A 446 12.23 18.46 30.83
N TYR A 447 11.04 19.01 30.58
CA TYR A 447 10.51 20.10 31.37
C TYR A 447 10.27 19.70 32.84
N SER A 448 9.72 18.51 33.08
CA SER A 448 9.50 18.00 34.43
C SER A 448 10.80 17.71 35.17
N LEU A 449 11.78 17.07 34.51
CA LEU A 449 13.08 16.79 35.10
C LEU A 449 13.85 18.06 35.45
N TYR A 450 13.79 19.07 34.58
CA TYR A 450 14.45 20.36 34.80
C TYR A 450 13.85 21.11 36.01
N ASN A 451 12.53 21.21 36.07
CA ASN A 451 11.84 21.96 37.13
C ASN A 451 11.88 21.26 38.49
N GLU A 452 11.91 19.94 38.50
CA GLU A 452 11.99 19.20 39.77
C GLU A 452 13.42 19.14 40.33
N SER A 453 14.40 19.74 39.65
CA SER A 453 15.80 19.73 40.04
C SER A 453 16.36 18.33 40.33
N ILE A 454 15.91 17.33 39.57
CA ILE A 454 16.21 15.92 39.80
C ILE A 454 17.56 15.52 39.19
N GLY A 455 18.58 16.36 39.22
CA GLY A 455 19.89 15.84 38.88
C GLY A 455 20.82 16.74 38.08
N GLU A 456 21.99 16.20 37.76
CA GLU A 456 23.02 16.80 36.94
C GLU A 456 22.94 16.25 35.51
N PHE A 457 22.98 17.14 34.52
CA PHE A 457 22.84 16.78 33.10
C PHE A 457 24.22 16.90 32.44
N HIS A 458 24.77 15.82 31.95
CA HIS A 458 26.04 15.79 31.22
C HIS A 458 26.05 14.72 30.12
N ASN A 459 26.39 15.11 28.89
CA ASN A 459 26.73 14.25 27.76
C ASN A 459 25.71 13.10 27.52
N GLY A 460 24.43 13.42 27.42
CA GLY A 460 23.38 12.43 27.20
C GLY A 460 23.06 11.55 28.42
N GLN A 461 23.58 11.90 29.59
CA GLN A 461 23.29 11.24 30.85
C GLN A 461 22.63 12.20 31.83
N ILE A 462 21.56 11.73 32.46
CA ILE A 462 20.91 12.43 33.57
C ILE A 462 21.19 11.63 34.83
N LYS A 463 21.98 12.23 35.76
CA LYS A 463 22.17 11.67 37.09
C LYS A 463 21.19 12.31 38.03
N PHE A 464 20.37 11.51 38.70
CA PHE A 464 19.41 12.05 39.66
C PHE A 464 19.41 11.25 40.95
N LYS A 465 19.15 11.97 42.02
CA LYS A 465 19.04 11.44 43.39
C LYS A 465 17.61 11.68 43.84
N THR A 466 16.91 10.65 44.28
CA THR A 466 15.58 10.83 44.83
C THR A 466 15.33 9.90 46.01
N THR A 467 14.82 10.47 47.10
CA THR A 467 14.25 9.73 48.23
C THR A 467 12.83 9.27 47.94
N ASP A 468 12.21 9.89 46.93
CA ASP A 468 10.83 9.64 46.55
C ASP A 468 10.80 9.33 45.04
N ILE A 469 11.29 8.12 44.71
CA ILE A 469 11.35 7.63 43.31
C ILE A 469 10.02 7.74 42.62
N VAL A 470 8.99 7.99 43.33
CA VAL A 470 7.64 7.76 42.88
C VAL A 470 6.77 8.96 43.15
N LYS A 471 7.19 10.09 42.70
CA LYS A 471 6.17 10.92 42.10
C LYS A 471 5.81 10.22 40.80
N LEU A 472 4.80 9.38 40.86
CA LEU A 472 4.30 8.48 39.79
C LEU A 472 4.34 9.14 38.40
N LYS A 473 4.23 10.46 38.33
CA LYS A 473 4.22 11.25 37.11
C LYS A 473 5.60 11.32 36.44
N THR A 474 6.65 11.61 37.19
CA THR A 474 8.02 11.69 36.63
C THR A 474 8.53 10.32 36.21
N LEU A 475 8.24 9.28 36.99
CA LEU A 475 8.59 7.92 36.61
C LEU A 475 7.85 7.47 35.34
N ASN A 476 6.60 7.81 35.19
CA ASN A 476 5.83 7.49 33.98
C ASN A 476 6.41 8.20 32.73
N TYR A 477 6.80 9.47 32.85
CA TYR A 477 7.46 10.17 31.76
C TYR A 477 8.82 9.57 31.40
N ILE A 478 9.63 9.20 32.39
CA ILE A 478 10.92 8.53 32.15
C ILE A 478 10.72 7.21 31.43
N ILE A 479 9.75 6.42 31.86
CA ILE A 479 9.43 5.12 31.26
C ILE A 479 8.92 5.31 29.82
N GLU A 480 8.00 6.25 29.60
CA GLU A 480 7.49 6.56 28.26
C GLU A 480 8.59 7.04 27.31
N TYR A 481 9.47 7.92 27.78
CA TYR A 481 10.60 8.39 27.04
C TYR A 481 11.59 7.27 26.69
N CYS A 482 11.99 6.46 27.67
CA CYS A 482 12.88 5.32 27.46
C CYS A 482 12.30 4.32 26.45
N ASN A 483 10.98 4.11 26.46
CA ASN A 483 10.32 3.22 25.52
C ASN A 483 10.33 3.78 24.09
N VAL A 484 10.22 5.11 23.93
CA VAL A 484 10.22 5.77 22.61
C VAL A 484 11.62 5.79 21.97
N ILE A 485 12.68 5.99 22.77
CA ILE A 485 14.04 6.22 22.24
C ILE A 485 15.04 5.11 22.60
N GLY A 486 14.60 4.01 23.23
CA GLY A 486 15.49 2.92 23.64
C GLY A 486 16.49 3.31 24.74
N ALA A 487 16.20 4.35 25.52
CA ALA A 487 17.02 4.74 26.65
C ALA A 487 16.92 3.73 27.79
N HIS A 488 17.91 3.68 28.68
CA HIS A 488 17.90 2.80 29.84
C HIS A 488 18.24 3.55 31.11
N ILE A 489 17.68 3.10 32.23
CA ILE A 489 17.93 3.65 33.55
C ILE A 489 18.80 2.66 34.33
N ALA A 490 19.95 3.12 34.80
CA ALA A 490 20.81 2.35 35.69
C ALA A 490 20.73 2.90 37.12
N LYS A 491 20.54 2.04 38.10
CA LYS A 491 20.56 2.39 39.54
C LYS A 491 21.98 2.30 40.07
N PHE A 492 22.46 3.40 40.64
CA PHE A 492 23.76 3.48 41.31
C PHE A 492 23.54 3.76 42.80
N GLY A 493 23.75 2.77 43.67
CA GLY A 493 23.49 2.92 45.10
C GLY A 493 22.00 2.89 45.48
N GLU A 494 21.68 3.17 46.75
CA GLU A 494 20.28 3.05 47.21
C GLU A 494 19.31 4.07 46.61
N LEU A 495 19.80 5.25 46.19
CA LEU A 495 18.97 6.37 45.78
C LEU A 495 19.48 7.11 44.52
N GLU A 496 20.51 6.58 43.85
CA GLU A 496 21.13 7.23 42.70
C GLU A 496 20.81 6.46 41.43
N TYR A 497 20.39 7.20 40.40
CA TYR A 497 19.99 6.67 39.12
C TYR A 497 20.70 7.42 37.98
N ILE A 498 21.02 6.71 36.92
CA ILE A 498 21.51 7.30 35.66
C ILE A 498 20.57 6.88 34.56
N LEU A 499 19.96 7.87 33.89
CA LEU A 499 19.28 7.69 32.64
C LEU A 499 20.29 7.90 31.51
N ASN A 500 20.53 6.87 30.71
CA ASN A 500 21.32 6.97 29.51
C ASN A 500 20.38 7.16 28.32
N ILE A 501 20.59 8.26 27.60
CA ILE A 501 19.84 8.60 26.41
C ILE A 501 20.73 8.21 25.21
N PRO A 502 20.32 7.27 24.34
CA PRO A 502 21.10 6.93 23.16
C PRO A 502 21.10 8.08 22.15
N ASN A 503 22.25 8.25 21.47
CA ASN A 503 22.40 9.26 20.41
C ASN A 503 21.59 8.95 19.13
N ARG A 504 20.73 7.94 19.16
CA ARG A 504 19.86 7.54 18.03
C ARG A 504 18.51 7.08 18.54
N ILE A 505 17.46 7.54 17.90
CA ILE A 505 16.12 7.00 18.06
C ILE A 505 16.10 5.65 17.36
N THR A 506 16.06 4.54 18.12
CA THR A 506 15.89 3.21 17.57
C THR A 506 14.44 2.79 17.73
N GLN A 507 13.86 2.23 16.67
CA GLN A 507 12.49 1.72 16.63
C GLN A 507 12.32 0.36 17.31
N GLU A 508 13.18 -0.04 18.22
CA GLU A 508 13.05 -1.36 18.84
C GLU A 508 12.10 -1.34 20.04
N SER A 509 11.23 -2.32 19.99
CA SER A 509 10.16 -2.61 20.93
C SER A 509 10.60 -2.60 22.39
N GLY A 510 9.96 -1.84 23.15
CA GLY A 510 9.50 -1.84 24.51
C GLY A 510 10.19 -2.68 25.60
N VAL A 511 11.49 -2.91 25.55
CA VAL A 511 12.20 -3.52 26.68
C VAL A 511 13.10 -2.48 27.33
N LEU A 512 12.75 -2.11 28.56
CA LEU A 512 13.56 -1.27 29.41
C LEU A 512 14.45 -2.16 30.28
N SER A 513 15.78 -2.00 30.21
CA SER A 513 16.67 -2.63 31.17
C SER A 513 16.92 -1.69 32.35
N ILE A 514 16.60 -2.12 33.54
CA ILE A 514 16.88 -1.42 34.78
C ILE A 514 17.93 -2.22 35.53
N THR A 515 19.10 -1.64 35.83
CA THR A 515 20.11 -2.31 36.65
C THR A 515 19.86 -2.00 38.12
N GLU A 516 19.45 -2.99 38.89
CA GLU A 516 19.24 -2.90 40.33
C GLU A 516 20.27 -3.75 41.06
N ASN A 517 21.14 -3.13 41.88
CA ASN A 517 22.21 -3.80 42.66
C ASN A 517 23.19 -4.65 41.81
N GLY A 518 23.40 -4.32 40.54
CA GLY A 518 24.27 -5.08 39.66
C GLY A 518 23.56 -6.16 38.83
N ASP A 519 22.27 -6.40 39.10
CA ASP A 519 21.43 -7.30 38.32
C ASP A 519 20.62 -6.50 37.31
N GLU A 520 20.59 -6.96 36.04
CA GLU A 520 19.73 -6.36 35.01
C GLU A 520 18.29 -6.86 35.17
N LEU A 521 17.38 -5.92 35.36
CA LEU A 521 15.95 -6.18 35.44
C LEU A 521 15.33 -5.74 34.10
N TYR A 522 14.79 -6.69 33.37
CA TYR A 522 14.07 -6.40 32.13
C TYR A 522 12.59 -6.14 32.43
N VAL A 523 12.11 -5.00 31.98
CA VAL A 523 10.71 -4.59 32.16
C VAL A 523 10.08 -4.44 30.79
N ASN A 524 9.03 -5.19 30.52
CA ASN A 524 8.26 -5.04 29.29
C ASN A 524 7.12 -4.04 29.53
N ILE A 525 7.01 -3.04 28.67
CA ILE A 525 5.92 -2.06 28.69
C ILE A 525 5.01 -2.37 27.52
N ASN A 526 3.79 -2.80 27.82
CA ASN A 526 2.82 -3.10 26.76
C ASN A 526 2.29 -1.80 26.09
N GLN A 527 1.55 -1.97 25.00
CA GLN A 527 0.98 -0.85 24.23
C GLN A 527 0.03 0.06 25.04
N GLN A 528 -0.40 -0.40 26.22
CA GLN A 528 -1.29 0.35 27.13
C GLN A 528 -0.53 1.08 28.23
N GLY A 529 0.82 1.01 28.24
CA GLY A 529 1.66 1.65 29.27
C GLY A 529 1.74 0.88 30.58
N THR A 530 1.31 -0.38 30.61
CA THR A 530 1.38 -1.22 31.81
C THR A 530 2.71 -1.95 31.87
N ILE A 531 3.35 -1.90 33.02
CA ILE A 531 4.66 -2.51 33.27
C ILE A 531 4.48 -3.96 33.70
N GLU A 532 5.03 -4.88 32.93
CA GLU A 532 5.10 -6.29 33.29
C GLU A 532 6.56 -6.67 33.64
N ARG A 533 6.80 -7.17 34.83
CA ARG A 533 8.09 -7.75 35.21
C ARG A 533 8.30 -9.05 34.44
N MET A 534 9.28 -9.10 33.58
CA MET A 534 9.79 -10.38 33.08
C MET A 534 10.61 -11.05 34.20
N ARG A 535 10.13 -12.16 34.72
CA ARG A 535 10.94 -13.05 35.52
C ARG A 535 11.79 -13.89 34.56
N ASN A 536 13.13 -13.86 34.78
CA ASN A 536 14.04 -14.82 34.15
C ASN A 536 13.67 -16.25 34.54
#